data_0f00b7f40d31a858578ff7607db89128
#
_entry.id   0f00b7f40d31a858578ff7607db89128
#
_cell.length_a   1.000
_cell.length_b   1.000
_cell.length_c   1.000
_cell.angle_alpha   90.00
_cell.angle_beta   90.00
_cell.angle_gamma   90.00
#
_symmetry.space_group_name_H-M   'P 1'
#
loop_
_entity.id
_entity.type
_entity.pdbx_description
1 polymer ?
#
loop_
_entity_poly.entity_id
_entity_poly.type
_entity_poly.pdbx_seq_one_letter_code
_entity_poly.pdbx_strand_id
1 'polypeptide(L)'
;MLLAPDNGLLAPVVERDTAAKCWRLDMARLTSLGISKPSATFHGRDIFAPLAALLAAGRITPSQLGPRLFELVPAWLEDPRHSAEGVHGQVVAIDHFGNLLTNIEAELLAPMRAPHVYLGQQILPLRRTYGDVQPGQYLALVNSFGVLEVARAEGNASESLGISRAAPVVVRDSIPHV
;
A
#
# COMPACT_ATOMS: atom_id res chain seq x y z
N MET A 1 5.53 12.75 11.74
CA MET A 1 5.32 11.82 12.89
C MET A 1 4.06 11.02 12.62
N LEU A 2 4.08 9.72 12.87
CA LEU A 2 2.93 8.80 12.72
C LEU A 2 2.61 8.20 14.08
N LEU A 3 1.33 7.97 14.37
CA LEU A 3 0.84 7.32 15.58
C LEU A 3 -0.26 6.34 15.16
N ALA A 4 -0.02 5.05 15.31
CA ALA A 4 -0.92 4.00 14.82
C ALA A 4 -0.72 2.67 15.58
N PRO A 5 -1.66 1.72 15.45
CA PRO A 5 -1.42 0.35 15.86
C PRO A 5 -0.26 -0.27 15.09
N ASP A 6 0.55 -1.08 15.78
CA ASP A 6 1.60 -1.89 15.16
C ASP A 6 0.98 -3.19 14.63
N ASN A 7 0.45 -3.12 13.42
CA ASN A 7 -0.27 -4.21 12.75
C ASN A 7 0.21 -4.45 11.31
N GLY A 8 1.41 -3.97 10.97
CA GLY A 8 2.01 -4.12 9.65
C GLY A 8 1.60 -3.03 8.63
N LEU A 9 0.58 -2.21 8.92
CA LEU A 9 0.10 -1.20 7.97
C LEU A 9 1.13 -0.09 7.69
N LEU A 10 1.87 0.33 8.71
CA LEU A 10 2.88 1.40 8.59
C LEU A 10 4.30 0.88 8.37
N ALA A 11 4.53 -0.43 8.44
CA ALA A 11 5.86 -0.99 8.23
C ALA A 11 6.50 -0.53 6.91
N PRO A 12 5.83 -0.57 5.73
CA PRO A 12 6.43 -0.13 4.48
C PRO A 12 6.83 1.35 4.46
N VAL A 13 6.10 2.19 5.21
CA VAL A 13 6.41 3.63 5.29
C VAL A 13 7.64 3.86 6.17
N VAL A 14 7.76 3.12 7.27
CA VAL A 14 8.87 3.24 8.22
C VAL A 14 10.15 2.64 7.64
N GLU A 15 10.07 1.52 6.95
CA GLU A 15 11.21 0.83 6.33
C GLU A 15 11.89 1.66 5.23
N ARG A 16 11.14 2.54 4.55
CA ARG A 16 11.68 3.48 3.55
C ARG A 16 12.46 4.65 4.17
N ASP A 17 12.30 4.93 5.46
CA ASP A 17 13.01 5.99 6.17
C ASP A 17 14.01 5.40 7.17
N THR A 18 15.26 5.26 6.73
CA THR A 18 16.36 4.72 7.56
C THR A 18 16.65 5.55 8.81
N ALA A 19 16.18 6.80 8.87
CA ALA A 19 16.30 7.68 10.04
C ALA A 19 15.10 7.58 10.99
N ALA A 20 14.08 6.80 10.64
CA ALA A 20 12.87 6.64 11.45
C ALA A 20 13.21 6.06 12.83
N LYS A 21 12.55 6.61 13.83
CA LYS A 21 12.67 6.15 15.23
C LYS A 21 11.28 5.82 15.74
N CYS A 22 11.12 4.62 16.30
CA CYS A 22 9.85 4.11 16.80
C CYS A 22 9.87 3.97 18.33
N TRP A 23 8.73 4.23 18.93
CA TRP A 23 8.51 4.01 20.37
C TRP A 23 7.21 3.25 20.57
N ARG A 24 7.24 2.25 21.43
CA ARG A 24 6.02 1.53 21.82
C ARG A 24 5.29 2.35 22.88
N LEU A 25 3.99 2.55 22.68
CA LEU A 25 3.14 3.13 23.70
C LEU A 25 3.02 2.17 24.88
N ASP A 26 3.43 2.64 26.07
CA ASP A 26 3.24 1.94 27.32
C ASP A 26 1.86 2.35 27.90
N MET A 27 0.93 1.43 27.89
CA MET A 27 -0.44 1.66 28.38
C MET A 27 -0.49 2.08 29.85
N ALA A 28 0.49 1.66 30.67
CA ALA A 28 0.58 2.07 32.06
C ALA A 28 0.87 3.57 32.23
N ARG A 29 1.44 4.22 31.22
CA ARG A 29 1.75 5.65 31.24
C ARG A 29 0.57 6.55 30.88
N LEU A 30 -0.52 6.02 30.34
CA LEU A 30 -1.65 6.82 29.86
C LEU A 30 -2.21 7.74 30.94
N THR A 31 -2.39 7.25 32.16
CA THR A 31 -2.93 8.06 33.27
C THR A 31 -2.02 9.25 33.58
N SER A 32 -0.69 9.07 33.61
CA SER A 32 0.26 10.15 33.85
C SER A 32 0.31 11.17 32.70
N LEU A 33 -0.15 10.79 31.51
CA LEU A 33 -0.29 11.66 30.33
C LEU A 33 -1.67 12.32 30.25
N GLY A 34 -2.49 12.19 31.28
CA GLY A 34 -3.83 12.79 31.34
C GLY A 34 -4.92 12.00 30.63
N ILE A 35 -4.64 10.77 30.21
CA ILE A 35 -5.60 9.89 29.55
C ILE A 35 -6.10 8.85 30.55
N SER A 36 -7.32 9.01 31.03
CA SER A 36 -7.94 8.11 31.99
C SER A 36 -9.09 7.32 31.36
N LYS A 37 -9.15 6.03 31.65
CA LYS A 37 -10.25 5.13 31.25
C LYS A 37 -10.57 5.12 29.74
N PRO A 38 -9.61 4.79 28.86
CA PRO A 38 -9.91 4.63 27.45
C PRO A 38 -10.90 3.48 27.25
N SER A 39 -11.79 3.62 26.27
CA SER A 39 -12.69 2.54 25.84
C SER A 39 -11.88 1.38 25.25
N ALA A 40 -12.33 0.17 25.44
CA ALA A 40 -11.70 -1.02 24.83
C ALA A 40 -11.78 -1.04 23.29
N THR A 41 -12.71 -0.29 22.71
CA THR A 41 -13.00 -0.34 21.25
C THR A 41 -12.73 0.96 20.51
N PHE A 42 -12.48 2.08 21.20
CA PHE A 42 -12.30 3.40 20.59
C PHE A 42 -10.92 4.00 20.85
N HIS A 43 -9.85 3.20 20.68
CA HIS A 43 -8.47 3.65 20.93
C HIS A 43 -8.08 4.86 20.06
N GLY A 44 -8.63 4.99 18.85
CA GLY A 44 -8.39 6.15 18.00
C GLY A 44 -8.81 7.46 18.68
N ARG A 45 -10.03 7.49 19.23
CA ARG A 45 -10.59 8.66 19.94
C ARG A 45 -9.94 8.87 21.31
N ASP A 46 -9.80 7.80 22.09
CA ASP A 46 -9.52 7.89 23.53
C ASP A 46 -8.02 7.88 23.84
N ILE A 47 -7.19 7.37 22.92
CA ILE A 47 -5.73 7.24 23.10
C ILE A 47 -5.00 8.02 22.01
N PHE A 48 -5.20 7.68 20.74
CA PHE A 48 -4.36 8.21 19.66
C PHE A 48 -4.60 9.70 19.42
N ALA A 49 -5.84 10.17 19.40
CA ALA A 49 -6.13 11.58 19.18
C ALA A 49 -5.58 12.47 20.31
N PRO A 50 -5.79 12.19 21.60
CA PRO A 50 -5.19 12.95 22.69
C PRO A 50 -3.66 12.94 22.67
N LEU A 51 -3.03 11.79 22.43
CA LEU A 51 -1.57 11.70 22.35
C LEU A 51 -1.02 12.47 21.15
N ALA A 52 -1.68 12.40 20.01
CA ALA A 52 -1.30 13.17 18.82
C ALA A 52 -1.34 14.68 19.10
N ALA A 53 -2.38 15.15 19.81
CA ALA A 53 -2.50 16.55 20.20
C ALA A 53 -1.39 16.99 21.17
N LEU A 54 -1.04 16.17 22.16
CA LEU A 54 0.06 16.45 23.09
C LEU A 54 1.41 16.49 22.41
N LEU A 55 1.68 15.55 21.48
CA LEU A 55 2.90 15.51 20.69
C LEU A 55 2.99 16.71 19.75
N ALA A 56 1.92 17.05 19.04
CA ALA A 56 1.87 18.18 18.12
C ALA A 56 2.05 19.52 18.84
N ALA A 57 1.52 19.64 20.07
CA ALA A 57 1.70 20.81 20.92
C ALA A 57 3.08 20.87 21.63
N GLY A 58 3.96 19.89 21.41
CA GLY A 58 5.27 19.82 22.06
C GLY A 58 5.22 19.62 23.58
N ARG A 59 4.05 19.21 24.12
CA ARG A 59 3.88 18.99 25.57
C ARG A 59 4.52 17.69 26.05
N ILE A 60 4.68 16.74 25.15
CA ILE A 60 5.35 15.47 25.39
C ILE A 60 6.26 15.13 24.19
N THR A 61 7.24 14.28 24.45
CA THR A 61 8.13 13.72 23.40
C THR A 61 7.81 12.25 23.18
N PRO A 62 8.13 11.67 22.02
CA PRO A 62 7.92 10.25 21.76
C PRO A 62 8.54 9.30 22.80
N SER A 63 9.71 9.65 23.36
CA SER A 63 10.38 8.85 24.40
C SER A 63 9.63 8.78 25.72
N GLN A 64 8.74 9.73 25.98
CA GLN A 64 7.89 9.71 27.19
C GLN A 64 6.70 8.74 27.06
N LEU A 65 6.36 8.34 25.84
CA LEU A 65 5.28 7.37 25.58
C LEU A 65 5.64 5.95 26.06
N GLY A 66 6.91 5.57 25.99
CA GLY A 66 7.37 4.25 26.36
C GLY A 66 8.76 3.91 25.83
N PRO A 67 9.14 2.64 25.80
CA PRO A 67 10.45 2.21 25.33
C PRO A 67 10.59 2.36 23.83
N ARG A 68 11.84 2.49 23.38
CA ARG A 68 12.17 2.47 21.96
C ARG A 68 11.85 1.08 21.38
N LEU A 69 11.26 1.09 20.20
CA LEU A 69 10.93 -0.11 19.45
C LEU A 69 11.93 -0.24 18.29
N PHE A 70 12.47 -1.42 18.08
CA PHE A 70 13.46 -1.69 17.02
C PHE A 70 12.90 -2.58 15.91
N GLU A 71 11.84 -3.30 16.21
CA GLU A 71 11.16 -4.18 15.27
C GLU A 71 9.68 -3.86 15.27
N LEU A 72 9.11 -3.71 14.09
CA LEU A 72 7.67 -3.55 13.86
C LEU A 72 7.08 -4.87 13.40
N VAL A 73 5.77 -5.01 13.56
CA VAL A 73 5.04 -6.06 12.86
C VAL A 73 5.26 -5.87 11.36
N PRO A 74 5.80 -6.87 10.64
CA PRO A 74 6.12 -6.72 9.22
C PRO A 74 4.87 -6.46 8.38
N ALA A 75 5.07 -5.82 7.23
CA ALA A 75 4.01 -5.64 6.26
C ALA A 75 3.47 -7.00 5.77
N TRP A 76 2.20 -7.02 5.44
CA TRP A 76 1.56 -8.22 4.87
C TRP A 76 1.87 -8.35 3.38
N LEU A 77 2.33 -7.25 2.77
CA LEU A 77 2.58 -7.15 1.35
C LEU A 77 4.08 -7.35 1.10
N GLU A 78 4.40 -8.27 0.23
CA GLU A 78 5.77 -8.39 -0.27
C GLU A 78 6.06 -7.22 -1.22
N ASP A 79 7.28 -6.69 -1.16
CA ASP A 79 7.72 -5.70 -2.14
C ASP A 79 7.76 -6.30 -3.54
N PRO A 80 7.53 -5.49 -4.59
CA PRO A 80 7.68 -5.95 -5.95
C PRO A 80 9.10 -6.44 -6.21
N ARG A 81 9.23 -7.54 -6.94
CA ARG A 81 10.54 -8.16 -7.21
C ARG A 81 10.87 -8.10 -8.70
N HIS A 82 12.11 -7.72 -9.00
CA HIS A 82 12.67 -7.92 -10.34
C HIS A 82 13.20 -9.35 -10.48
N SER A 83 12.92 -9.96 -11.62
CA SER A 83 13.49 -11.22 -12.05
C SER A 83 13.93 -11.15 -13.52
N ALA A 84 14.55 -12.20 -14.02
CA ALA A 84 14.84 -12.33 -15.44
C ALA A 84 13.56 -12.36 -16.31
N GLU A 85 12.42 -12.71 -15.71
CA GLU A 85 11.13 -12.80 -16.39
C GLU A 85 10.35 -11.49 -16.38
N GLY A 86 10.73 -10.51 -15.56
CA GLY A 86 10.04 -9.23 -15.44
C GLY A 86 9.87 -8.74 -14.01
N VAL A 87 8.91 -7.86 -13.80
CA VAL A 87 8.52 -7.32 -12.49
C VAL A 87 7.35 -8.12 -11.95
N HIS A 88 7.50 -8.67 -10.75
CA HIS A 88 6.49 -9.42 -10.04
C HIS A 88 5.94 -8.58 -8.89
N GLY A 89 4.64 -8.49 -8.80
CA GLY A 89 3.90 -7.83 -7.73
C GLY A 89 2.58 -8.52 -7.47
N GLN A 90 1.69 -7.82 -6.79
CA GLN A 90 0.37 -8.34 -6.43
C GLN A 90 -0.67 -7.24 -6.35
N VAL A 91 -1.94 -7.62 -6.44
CA VAL A 91 -3.07 -6.73 -6.18
C VAL A 91 -3.13 -6.39 -4.70
N VAL A 92 -3.01 -5.12 -4.34
CA VAL A 92 -3.00 -4.65 -2.95
C VAL A 92 -4.35 -4.06 -2.52
N ALA A 93 -5.06 -3.47 -3.45
CA ALA A 93 -6.37 -2.88 -3.20
C ALA A 93 -7.30 -3.05 -4.39
N ILE A 94 -8.58 -2.98 -4.13
CA ILE A 94 -9.65 -2.90 -5.12
C ILE A 94 -10.41 -1.63 -4.79
N ASP A 95 -10.53 -0.72 -5.76
CA ASP A 95 -11.24 0.52 -5.55
C ASP A 95 -12.78 0.34 -5.63
N HIS A 96 -13.51 1.42 -5.43
CA HIS A 96 -14.97 1.40 -5.49
C HIS A 96 -15.54 1.01 -6.85
N PHE A 97 -14.79 1.24 -7.92
CA PHE A 97 -15.20 0.89 -9.29
C PHE A 97 -14.84 -0.55 -9.68
N GLY A 98 -14.10 -1.25 -8.81
CA GLY A 98 -13.60 -2.60 -9.06
C GLY A 98 -12.27 -2.66 -9.80
N ASN A 99 -11.54 -1.54 -9.89
CA ASN A 99 -10.20 -1.52 -10.43
C ASN A 99 -9.22 -2.19 -9.47
N LEU A 100 -8.25 -2.90 -10.02
CA LEU A 100 -7.27 -3.69 -9.29
C LEU A 100 -5.96 -2.89 -9.18
N LEU A 101 -5.71 -2.29 -8.01
CA LEU A 101 -4.49 -1.53 -7.74
C LEU A 101 -3.40 -2.49 -7.28
N THR A 102 -2.19 -2.33 -7.82
CA THR A 102 -1.05 -3.19 -7.49
C THR A 102 -0.01 -2.45 -6.63
N ASN A 103 0.98 -3.20 -6.14
CA ASN A 103 2.18 -2.64 -5.50
C ASN A 103 3.32 -2.33 -6.49
N ILE A 104 3.08 -2.44 -7.81
CA ILE A 104 4.09 -2.16 -8.84
C ILE A 104 4.07 -0.66 -9.15
N GLU A 105 5.13 0.03 -8.77
CA GLU A 105 5.31 1.47 -9.01
C GLU A 105 5.76 1.74 -10.46
N ALA A 106 5.42 2.93 -10.98
CA ALA A 106 5.73 3.35 -12.35
C ALA A 106 7.23 3.29 -12.67
N GLU A 107 8.06 3.61 -11.67
CA GLU A 107 9.52 3.60 -11.76
C GLU A 107 10.08 2.23 -12.15
N LEU A 108 9.43 1.16 -11.67
CA LEU A 108 9.81 -0.22 -11.99
C LEU A 108 9.52 -0.58 -13.46
N LEU A 109 8.58 0.12 -14.09
CA LEU A 109 8.17 -0.09 -15.47
C LEU A 109 8.94 0.82 -16.45
N ALA A 110 9.56 1.89 -15.96
CA ALA A 110 10.24 2.89 -16.78
C ALA A 110 11.33 2.33 -17.74
N PRO A 111 12.09 1.27 -17.37
CA PRO A 111 13.07 0.68 -18.29
C PRO A 111 12.45 -0.14 -19.42
N MET A 112 11.17 -0.51 -19.32
CA MET A 112 10.50 -1.38 -20.30
C MET A 112 10.09 -0.60 -21.54
N ARG A 113 10.20 -1.22 -22.71
CA ARG A 113 9.84 -0.60 -24.00
C ARG A 113 8.41 -0.91 -24.41
N ALA A 114 7.95 -2.13 -24.17
CA ALA A 114 6.62 -2.60 -24.52
C ALA A 114 6.04 -3.48 -23.39
N PRO A 115 5.79 -2.91 -22.20
CA PRO A 115 5.33 -3.68 -21.04
C PRO A 115 3.96 -4.30 -21.28
N HIS A 116 3.84 -5.58 -20.96
CA HIS A 116 2.59 -6.32 -20.92
C HIS A 116 2.34 -6.86 -19.51
N VAL A 117 1.14 -6.67 -19.05
CA VAL A 117 0.67 -7.05 -17.71
C VAL A 117 -0.03 -8.40 -17.79
N TYR A 118 0.46 -9.35 -17.02
CA TYR A 118 -0.09 -10.70 -16.88
C TYR A 118 -0.83 -10.76 -15.55
N LEU A 119 -2.14 -10.98 -15.62
CA LEU A 119 -3.01 -11.09 -14.44
C LEU A 119 -4.09 -12.15 -14.69
N GLY A 120 -4.03 -13.25 -13.97
CA GLY A 120 -4.87 -14.41 -14.26
C GLY A 120 -4.64 -14.91 -15.69
N GLN A 121 -5.70 -14.92 -16.50
CA GLN A 121 -5.63 -15.31 -17.92
C GLN A 121 -5.47 -14.09 -18.85
N GLN A 122 -5.40 -12.88 -18.32
CA GLN A 122 -5.31 -11.67 -19.11
C GLN A 122 -3.85 -11.33 -19.41
N ILE A 123 -3.60 -10.89 -20.64
CA ILE A 123 -2.34 -10.28 -21.08
C ILE A 123 -2.71 -8.91 -21.65
N LEU A 124 -2.35 -7.86 -20.96
CA LEU A 124 -2.81 -6.51 -21.25
C LEU A 124 -1.61 -5.61 -21.57
N PRO A 125 -1.57 -4.93 -22.72
CA PRO A 125 -0.60 -3.90 -22.95
C PRO A 125 -0.87 -2.70 -22.04
N LEU A 126 0.21 -2.01 -21.63
CA LEU A 126 0.07 -0.78 -20.87
C LEU A 126 -0.55 0.32 -21.75
N ARG A 127 -1.56 1.02 -21.22
CA ARG A 127 -2.28 2.12 -21.85
C ARG A 127 -2.07 3.41 -21.08
N ARG A 128 -2.38 4.53 -21.68
CA ARG A 128 -2.27 5.84 -21.03
C ARG A 128 -3.50 6.18 -20.23
N THR A 129 -4.68 5.86 -20.76
CA THR A 129 -5.96 6.21 -20.15
C THR A 129 -7.03 5.14 -20.41
N TYR A 130 -8.14 5.23 -19.67
CA TYR A 130 -9.33 4.39 -19.88
C TYR A 130 -9.95 4.56 -21.28
N GLY A 131 -9.78 5.74 -21.90
CA GLY A 131 -10.29 6.05 -23.24
C GLY A 131 -9.54 5.37 -24.38
N ASP A 132 -8.44 4.70 -24.09
CA ASP A 132 -7.62 4.01 -25.13
C ASP A 132 -8.19 2.64 -25.53
N VAL A 133 -9.29 2.23 -24.90
CA VAL A 133 -9.97 0.96 -25.18
C VAL A 133 -11.49 1.16 -25.30
N GLN A 134 -12.19 0.21 -25.89
CA GLN A 134 -13.64 0.25 -26.01
C GLN A 134 -14.33 -0.10 -24.67
N PRO A 135 -15.57 0.37 -24.43
CA PRO A 135 -16.37 -0.06 -23.28
C PRO A 135 -16.39 -1.58 -23.12
N GLY A 136 -16.20 -2.03 -21.88
CA GLY A 136 -16.16 -3.44 -21.53
C GLY A 136 -14.82 -4.15 -21.74
N GLN A 137 -13.84 -3.53 -22.40
CA GLN A 137 -12.49 -4.08 -22.56
C GLN A 137 -11.64 -3.87 -21.30
N TYR A 138 -10.71 -4.81 -21.05
CA TYR A 138 -9.71 -4.69 -20.01
C TYR A 138 -8.51 -3.86 -20.47
N LEU A 139 -7.89 -3.18 -19.55
CA LEU A 139 -6.67 -2.40 -19.78
C LEU A 139 -5.79 -2.41 -18.51
N ALA A 140 -4.53 -2.12 -18.72
CA ALA A 140 -3.59 -1.79 -17.67
C ALA A 140 -3.07 -0.38 -17.88
N LEU A 141 -2.90 0.39 -16.81
CA LEU A 141 -2.37 1.75 -16.86
C LEU A 141 -1.61 2.07 -15.57
N VAL A 142 -0.80 3.12 -15.60
CA VAL A 142 -0.27 3.73 -14.37
C VAL A 142 -1.26 4.80 -13.94
N ASN A 143 -1.80 4.66 -12.73
CA ASN A 143 -2.81 5.58 -12.20
C ASN A 143 -2.20 6.84 -11.58
N SER A 144 -3.05 7.73 -11.03
CA SER A 144 -2.63 8.99 -10.41
C SER A 144 -1.80 8.84 -9.12
N PHE A 145 -1.79 7.65 -8.52
CA PHE A 145 -0.92 7.32 -7.40
C PHE A 145 0.47 6.84 -7.83
N GLY A 146 0.72 6.75 -9.15
CA GLY A 146 1.98 6.25 -9.69
C GLY A 146 2.13 4.73 -9.62
N VAL A 147 1.05 3.97 -9.45
CA VAL A 147 1.09 2.52 -9.41
C VAL A 147 0.34 1.90 -10.57
N LEU A 148 0.75 0.70 -10.96
CA LEU A 148 0.08 -0.10 -11.97
C LEU A 148 -1.32 -0.48 -11.51
N GLU A 149 -2.29 -0.26 -12.36
CA GLU A 149 -3.69 -0.59 -12.18
C GLU A 149 -4.20 -1.42 -13.35
N VAL A 150 -5.02 -2.42 -13.05
CA VAL A 150 -5.78 -3.16 -14.07
C VAL A 150 -7.26 -2.84 -13.89
N ALA A 151 -7.88 -2.42 -14.98
CA ALA A 151 -9.25 -1.95 -15.00
C ALA A 151 -10.05 -2.57 -16.15
N ARG A 152 -11.36 -2.36 -16.11
CA ARG A 152 -12.29 -2.63 -17.20
C ARG A 152 -13.01 -1.33 -17.55
N ALA A 153 -12.91 -0.91 -18.79
CA ALA A 153 -13.60 0.30 -19.25
C ALA A 153 -15.12 0.16 -19.05
N GLU A 154 -15.73 1.11 -18.33
CA GLU A 154 -17.16 1.11 -17.98
C GLU A 154 -17.63 -0.16 -17.26
N GLY A 155 -16.74 -0.80 -16.45
CA GLY A 155 -17.10 -2.04 -15.77
C GLY A 155 -16.21 -2.34 -14.57
N ASN A 156 -16.55 -3.40 -13.83
CA ASN A 156 -15.84 -3.90 -12.67
C ASN A 156 -14.86 -5.00 -13.09
N ALA A 157 -13.55 -4.72 -13.02
CA ALA A 157 -12.50 -5.67 -13.39
C ALA A 157 -12.40 -6.82 -12.38
N SER A 158 -12.43 -6.50 -11.07
CA SER A 158 -12.33 -7.49 -10.00
C SER A 158 -13.42 -8.54 -10.09
N GLU A 159 -14.67 -8.11 -10.19
CA GLU A 159 -15.83 -8.99 -10.28
C GLU A 159 -15.82 -9.83 -11.55
N SER A 160 -15.57 -9.20 -12.71
CA SER A 160 -15.63 -9.89 -14.00
C SER A 160 -14.46 -10.85 -14.23
N LEU A 161 -13.32 -10.66 -13.58
CA LEU A 161 -12.17 -11.58 -13.62
C LEU A 161 -12.16 -12.58 -12.46
N GLY A 162 -12.99 -12.37 -11.44
CA GLY A 162 -12.94 -13.17 -10.21
C GLY A 162 -11.62 -12.98 -9.43
N ILE A 163 -11.00 -11.81 -9.55
CA ILE A 163 -9.69 -11.52 -8.95
C ILE A 163 -9.86 -10.70 -7.68
N SER A 164 -9.16 -11.09 -6.63
CA SER A 164 -9.17 -10.45 -5.33
C SER A 164 -7.78 -9.94 -4.94
N ARG A 165 -7.68 -9.33 -3.75
CA ARG A 165 -6.40 -8.92 -3.16
C ARG A 165 -5.45 -10.09 -3.05
N ALA A 166 -4.15 -9.82 -3.07
CA ALA A 166 -3.04 -10.76 -3.09
C ALA A 166 -2.90 -11.59 -4.37
N ALA A 167 -3.74 -11.35 -5.40
CA ALA A 167 -3.54 -12.00 -6.69
C ALA A 167 -2.22 -11.57 -7.32
N PRO A 168 -1.40 -12.51 -7.83
CA PRO A 168 -0.11 -12.21 -8.42
C PRO A 168 -0.27 -11.46 -9.74
N VAL A 169 0.59 -10.48 -9.95
CA VAL A 169 0.70 -9.68 -11.17
C VAL A 169 2.13 -9.74 -11.67
N VAL A 170 2.32 -10.00 -12.95
CA VAL A 170 3.65 -9.99 -13.58
C VAL A 170 3.64 -9.00 -14.74
N VAL A 171 4.67 -8.17 -14.83
CA VAL A 171 4.87 -7.31 -16.00
C VAL A 171 6.13 -7.75 -16.73
N ARG A 172 5.98 -8.03 -18.01
CA ARG A 172 7.07 -8.44 -18.89
C ARG A 172 7.21 -7.48 -20.06
N ASP A 173 8.44 -7.23 -20.46
CA ASP A 173 8.69 -6.49 -21.69
C ASP A 173 8.56 -7.43 -22.89
N SER A 174 7.58 -7.19 -23.73
CA SER A 174 7.37 -7.99 -24.94
C SER A 174 8.26 -7.48 -26.05
N ILE A 175 9.57 -7.61 -25.93
CA ILE A 175 10.45 -7.53 -27.07
C ILE A 175 10.56 -8.95 -27.62
N PRO A 176 10.22 -9.20 -28.87
CA PRO A 176 10.65 -10.43 -29.52
C PRO A 176 12.18 -10.46 -29.44
N HIS A 177 12.73 -11.48 -28.79
CA HIS A 177 14.14 -11.76 -28.94
C HIS A 177 14.37 -12.05 -30.44
N VAL A 178 15.00 -11.10 -31.11
CA VAL A 178 15.58 -11.30 -32.47
C VAL A 178 16.88 -12.05 -32.27
#